data_65f1f4b8c3542420dd032bbac292184b
#
_entry.id   65f1f4b8c3542420dd032bbac292184b
#
_cell.length_a   1.000
_cell.length_b   1.000
_cell.length_c   1.000
_cell.angle_alpha   90.00
_cell.angle_beta   90.00
_cell.angle_gamma   90.00
#
_symmetry.space_group_name_H-M   'P 1'
#
loop_
_entity.id
_entity.type
_entity.pdbx_description
1 polymer ?
#
loop_
_entity_poly.entity_id
_entity_poly.type
_entity_poly.pdbx_seq_one_letter_code
_entity_poly.pdbx_strand_id
1 'polypeptide(L)'
;MLIGVTLADRGLSSAAVGVVLASLLAGTAAVSVVIARYGDRVGRRRFYRLLFVAMAGAGTVFALTSWLPALIVAGLTGTVSTDVVESGPFTSLEQAMLPHTGGQHHRTRLFGTYNTVATLAGSLGALIALVGSTPRWLLLYPVAAGLGLIACARLSPAVERGHELVEEPLPPLHRSRGIVMRLSALFGLDSFGGGFVPQTFIAYLFVRKYDASAHTLAIVFFTIGILQALSFQAAVRFAGRIGLLRTMVFTHLPSNLLLAAIAFAPNLAAAVVLLLARFALSQMDVPTRQAYVIAVVDPSERTAAAAYTNTARYIARPIAPLIAGATLRGALGAPFFIAGALKSVYDLGLYALFRNVAIEEERPRQPAAAG
;
A
#
# COMPACT_ATOMS: atom_id res chain seq x y z
N MET A 1 -6.42 6.05 9.59
CA MET A 1 -6.41 6.36 11.02
C MET A 1 -7.81 6.42 11.63
N LEU A 2 -8.72 7.36 11.23
CA LEU A 2 -10.06 7.52 11.83
C LEU A 2 -10.88 6.23 11.90
N ILE A 3 -10.83 5.38 10.86
CA ILE A 3 -11.50 4.07 10.88
C ILE A 3 -11.00 3.22 12.03
N GLY A 4 -9.67 3.14 12.24
CA GLY A 4 -9.09 2.36 13.34
C GLY A 4 -9.53 2.85 14.71
N VAL A 5 -9.53 4.17 14.93
CA VAL A 5 -10.04 4.80 16.16
C VAL A 5 -11.54 4.47 16.33
N THR A 6 -12.35 4.69 15.28
CA THR A 6 -13.79 4.40 15.31
C THR A 6 -14.09 2.93 15.64
N LEU A 7 -13.34 1.98 15.08
CA LEU A 7 -13.52 0.55 15.37
C LEU A 7 -13.15 0.22 16.82
N ALA A 8 -12.13 0.90 17.38
CA ALA A 8 -11.76 0.75 18.79
C ALA A 8 -12.84 1.28 19.72
N ASP A 9 -13.36 2.49 19.45
CA ASP A 9 -14.36 3.18 20.29
C ASP A 9 -15.74 2.47 20.27
N ARG A 10 -16.06 1.76 19.19
CA ARG A 10 -17.33 1.00 19.07
C ARG A 10 -17.37 -0.30 19.84
N GLY A 11 -16.31 -0.69 20.53
CA GLY A 11 -16.27 -1.90 21.33
C GLY A 11 -16.42 -3.20 20.55
N LEU A 12 -16.13 -3.21 19.25
CA LEU A 12 -16.16 -4.42 18.44
C LEU A 12 -15.11 -5.41 18.94
N SER A 13 -15.45 -6.71 18.88
CA SER A 13 -14.47 -7.75 19.22
C SER A 13 -13.28 -7.68 18.26
N SER A 14 -12.10 -8.07 18.76
CA SER A 14 -10.87 -8.09 17.94
C SER A 14 -11.02 -8.93 16.67
N ALA A 15 -11.79 -10.03 16.75
CA ALA A 15 -12.10 -10.85 15.58
C ALA A 15 -12.97 -10.09 14.56
N ALA A 16 -14.00 -9.36 15.03
CA ALA A 16 -14.84 -8.54 14.15
C ALA A 16 -14.03 -7.44 13.46
N VAL A 17 -13.12 -6.78 14.19
CA VAL A 17 -12.18 -5.80 13.60
C VAL A 17 -11.31 -6.45 12.54
N GLY A 18 -10.76 -7.63 12.81
CA GLY A 18 -9.98 -8.40 11.84
C GLY A 18 -10.75 -8.70 10.56
N VAL A 19 -12.02 -9.11 10.68
CA VAL A 19 -12.91 -9.38 9.54
C VAL A 19 -13.20 -8.11 8.73
N VAL A 20 -13.49 -6.98 9.39
CA VAL A 20 -13.71 -5.70 8.71
C VAL A 20 -12.46 -5.27 7.94
N LEU A 21 -11.28 -5.36 8.55
CA LEU A 21 -10.02 -4.98 7.90
C LEU A 21 -9.67 -5.94 6.74
N ALA A 22 -9.94 -7.23 6.91
CA ALA A 22 -9.79 -8.20 5.83
C ALA A 22 -10.70 -7.87 4.66
N SER A 23 -11.96 -7.49 4.92
CA SER A 23 -12.91 -7.10 3.88
C SER A 23 -12.47 -5.84 3.11
N LEU A 24 -11.90 -4.84 3.79
CA LEU A 24 -11.32 -3.65 3.17
C LEU A 24 -10.17 -4.02 2.20
N LEU A 25 -9.25 -4.87 2.65
CA LEU A 25 -8.11 -5.29 1.83
C LEU A 25 -8.54 -6.23 0.68
N ALA A 26 -9.46 -7.15 0.94
CA ALA A 26 -10.01 -8.04 -0.08
C ALA A 26 -10.79 -7.26 -1.14
N GLY A 27 -11.60 -6.28 -0.71
CA GLY A 27 -12.31 -5.39 -1.62
C GLY A 27 -11.36 -4.58 -2.50
N THR A 28 -10.31 -4.00 -1.90
CA THR A 28 -9.27 -3.29 -2.63
C THR A 28 -8.61 -4.18 -3.70
N ALA A 29 -8.25 -5.40 -3.35
CA ALA A 29 -7.65 -6.36 -4.26
C ALA A 29 -8.62 -6.75 -5.38
N ALA A 30 -9.85 -7.15 -5.04
CA ALA A 30 -10.87 -7.59 -5.98
C ALA A 30 -11.25 -6.49 -6.99
N VAL A 31 -11.53 -5.28 -6.50
CA VAL A 31 -11.91 -4.15 -7.36
C VAL A 31 -10.75 -3.72 -8.25
N SER A 32 -9.50 -3.75 -7.75
CA SER A 32 -8.32 -3.47 -8.58
C SER A 32 -8.17 -4.49 -9.73
N VAL A 33 -8.43 -5.78 -9.48
CA VAL A 33 -8.45 -6.81 -10.53
C VAL A 33 -9.58 -6.58 -11.53
N VAL A 34 -10.77 -6.22 -11.05
CA VAL A 34 -11.91 -5.89 -11.92
C VAL A 34 -11.61 -4.69 -12.81
N ILE A 35 -10.98 -3.65 -12.26
CA ILE A 35 -10.54 -2.48 -13.05
C ILE A 35 -9.52 -2.87 -14.09
N ALA A 36 -8.50 -3.65 -13.73
CA ALA A 36 -7.47 -4.10 -14.66
C ALA A 36 -8.06 -4.90 -15.83
N ARG A 37 -9.12 -5.69 -15.59
CA ARG A 37 -9.75 -6.55 -16.62
C ARG A 37 -10.83 -5.84 -17.43
N TYR A 38 -11.58 -4.94 -16.82
CA TYR A 38 -12.80 -4.37 -17.41
C TYR A 38 -12.78 -2.84 -17.50
N GLY A 39 -11.76 -2.17 -16.94
CA GLY A 39 -11.70 -0.71 -16.85
C GLY A 39 -11.79 -0.02 -18.21
N ASP A 40 -11.09 -0.53 -19.21
CA ASP A 40 -11.09 0.02 -20.56
C ASP A 40 -12.39 -0.32 -21.33
N ARG A 41 -12.99 -1.50 -21.09
CA ARG A 41 -14.27 -1.91 -21.72
C ARG A 41 -15.47 -1.10 -21.22
N VAL A 42 -15.53 -0.83 -19.93
CA VAL A 42 -16.62 -0.05 -19.29
C VAL A 42 -16.42 1.45 -19.52
N GLY A 43 -15.18 1.88 -19.72
CA GLY A 43 -14.74 3.26 -19.81
C GLY A 43 -14.23 3.78 -18.47
N ARG A 44 -13.00 4.30 -18.47
CA ARG A 44 -12.27 4.76 -17.27
C ARG A 44 -13.02 5.81 -16.49
N ARG A 45 -13.68 6.78 -17.17
CA ARG A 45 -14.47 7.84 -16.52
C ARG A 45 -15.73 7.28 -15.84
N ARG A 46 -16.38 6.26 -16.43
CA ARG A 46 -17.56 5.61 -15.81
C ARG A 46 -17.13 4.83 -14.58
N PHE A 47 -16.05 4.07 -14.68
CA PHE A 47 -15.51 3.32 -13.55
C PHE A 47 -15.11 4.26 -12.40
N TYR A 48 -14.45 5.36 -12.72
CA TYR A 48 -14.01 6.34 -11.72
C TYR A 48 -15.20 6.98 -10.99
N ARG A 49 -16.30 7.29 -11.72
CA ARG A 49 -17.56 7.75 -11.10
C ARG A 49 -18.17 6.70 -10.18
N LEU A 50 -18.20 5.43 -10.60
CA LEU A 50 -18.72 4.33 -9.77
C LEU A 50 -17.91 4.17 -8.49
N LEU A 51 -16.59 4.32 -8.55
CA LEU A 51 -15.74 4.29 -7.34
C LEU A 51 -16.08 5.42 -6.37
N PHE A 52 -16.32 6.65 -6.86
CA PHE A 52 -16.74 7.75 -5.98
C PHE A 52 -18.09 7.50 -5.34
N VAL A 53 -19.08 6.99 -6.10
CA VAL A 53 -20.39 6.63 -5.54
C VAL A 53 -20.25 5.54 -4.47
N ALA A 54 -19.45 4.49 -4.75
CA ALA A 54 -19.17 3.45 -3.79
C ALA A 54 -18.44 3.98 -2.54
N MET A 55 -17.48 4.91 -2.72
CA MET A 55 -16.77 5.58 -1.63
C MET A 55 -17.71 6.39 -0.75
N ALA A 56 -18.66 7.13 -1.35
CA ALA A 56 -19.67 7.88 -0.62
C ALA A 56 -20.54 6.94 0.24
N GLY A 57 -21.06 5.88 -0.35
CA GLY A 57 -21.86 4.88 0.34
C GLY A 57 -21.10 4.19 1.48
N ALA A 58 -19.90 3.70 1.20
CA ALA A 58 -19.06 3.03 2.19
C ALA A 58 -18.69 3.97 3.36
N GLY A 59 -18.25 5.20 3.06
CA GLY A 59 -17.95 6.21 4.08
C GLY A 59 -19.15 6.53 4.97
N THR A 60 -20.34 6.64 4.39
CA THR A 60 -21.60 6.86 5.12
C THR A 60 -21.93 5.67 6.04
N VAL A 61 -21.78 4.44 5.56
CA VAL A 61 -21.99 3.24 6.37
C VAL A 61 -21.00 3.20 7.54
N PHE A 62 -19.72 3.44 7.29
CA PHE A 62 -18.71 3.51 8.36
C PHE A 62 -18.97 4.65 9.35
N ALA A 63 -19.59 5.75 8.95
CA ALA A 63 -19.94 6.84 9.84
C ALA A 63 -21.14 6.52 10.75
N LEU A 64 -22.16 5.89 10.21
CA LEU A 64 -23.51 5.86 10.82
C LEU A 64 -23.86 4.53 11.51
N THR A 65 -23.20 3.40 11.18
CA THR A 65 -23.56 2.09 11.76
C THR A 65 -22.36 1.34 12.34
N SER A 66 -22.63 0.54 13.37
CA SER A 66 -21.70 -0.46 13.92
C SER A 66 -22.12 -1.89 13.55
N TRP A 67 -23.17 -2.08 12.74
CA TRP A 67 -23.64 -3.38 12.34
C TRP A 67 -22.62 -4.08 11.43
N LEU A 68 -22.05 -5.18 11.93
CA LEU A 68 -20.91 -5.86 11.33
C LEU A 68 -21.11 -6.25 9.85
N PRO A 69 -22.24 -6.83 9.43
CA PRO A 69 -22.46 -7.15 8.03
C PRO A 69 -22.42 -5.93 7.10
N ALA A 70 -22.97 -4.79 7.53
CA ALA A 70 -22.91 -3.56 6.75
C ALA A 70 -21.47 -3.03 6.61
N LEU A 71 -20.67 -3.10 7.68
CA LEU A 71 -19.25 -2.72 7.63
C LEU A 71 -18.44 -3.64 6.69
N ILE A 72 -18.74 -4.94 6.67
CA ILE A 72 -18.11 -5.90 5.76
C ILE A 72 -18.45 -5.56 4.30
N VAL A 73 -19.73 -5.35 3.99
CA VAL A 73 -20.17 -5.00 2.63
C VAL A 73 -19.54 -3.67 2.18
N ALA A 74 -19.55 -2.65 3.05
CA ALA A 74 -18.88 -1.39 2.78
C ALA A 74 -17.36 -1.57 2.56
N GLY A 75 -16.72 -2.44 3.34
CA GLY A 75 -15.31 -2.79 3.16
C GLY A 75 -15.03 -3.45 1.80
N LEU A 76 -15.87 -4.37 1.37
CA LEU A 76 -15.73 -5.08 0.09
C LEU A 76 -15.87 -4.17 -1.14
N THR A 77 -16.38 -2.94 -1.01
CA THR A 77 -16.33 -1.96 -2.10
C THR A 77 -14.89 -1.58 -2.49
N GLY A 78 -13.91 -1.82 -1.60
CA GLY A 78 -12.49 -1.52 -1.85
C GLY A 78 -12.16 -0.03 -1.98
N THR A 79 -13.13 0.86 -1.74
CA THR A 79 -12.99 2.31 -1.96
C THR A 79 -12.54 3.08 -0.73
N VAL A 80 -12.61 2.45 0.44
CA VAL A 80 -12.13 3.00 1.71
C VAL A 80 -10.75 2.46 2.00
N SER A 81 -9.74 3.34 2.00
CA SER A 81 -8.34 2.93 2.16
C SER A 81 -7.98 2.62 3.61
N THR A 82 -7.14 1.60 3.79
CA THR A 82 -6.51 1.26 5.07
C THR A 82 -5.16 1.91 5.26
N ASP A 83 -4.55 2.36 4.16
CA ASP A 83 -3.21 2.97 4.10
C ASP A 83 -3.18 4.14 3.12
N VAL A 84 -2.27 5.08 3.35
CA VAL A 84 -2.15 6.30 2.53
C VAL A 84 -1.39 6.05 1.22
N VAL A 85 -0.43 5.14 1.21
CA VAL A 85 0.57 4.98 0.14
C VAL A 85 0.29 3.77 -0.75
N GLU A 86 -0.72 2.96 -0.45
CA GLU A 86 -0.93 1.73 -1.20
C GLU A 86 -1.90 1.88 -2.37
N SER A 87 -1.56 1.12 -3.40
CA SER A 87 -2.30 0.99 -4.64
C SER A 87 -3.72 0.51 -4.37
N GLY A 88 -4.69 1.41 -4.38
CA GLY A 88 -6.10 1.09 -4.34
C GLY A 88 -6.72 1.13 -5.74
N PRO A 89 -8.01 0.85 -5.86
CA PRO A 89 -8.75 0.94 -7.12
C PRO A 89 -8.64 2.31 -7.79
N PHE A 90 -8.68 3.38 -7.00
CA PHE A 90 -8.47 4.75 -7.48
C PHE A 90 -7.08 4.92 -8.10
N THR A 91 -6.03 4.54 -7.36
CA THR A 91 -4.64 4.68 -7.81
C THR A 91 -4.39 3.92 -9.11
N SER A 92 -4.93 2.70 -9.24
CA SER A 92 -4.79 1.89 -10.45
C SER A 92 -5.40 2.60 -11.66
N LEU A 93 -6.58 3.19 -11.50
CA LEU A 93 -7.29 3.88 -12.55
C LEU A 93 -6.66 5.25 -12.87
N GLU A 94 -6.27 6.01 -11.85
CA GLU A 94 -5.60 7.31 -11.99
C GLU A 94 -4.27 7.19 -12.71
N GLN A 95 -3.45 6.19 -12.36
CA GLN A 95 -2.20 5.91 -13.05
C GLN A 95 -2.41 5.55 -14.52
N ALA A 96 -3.48 4.83 -14.85
CA ALA A 96 -3.85 4.53 -16.23
C ALA A 96 -4.34 5.76 -17.00
N MET A 97 -4.87 6.78 -16.32
CA MET A 97 -5.33 8.04 -16.90
C MET A 97 -4.21 9.07 -17.05
N LEU A 98 -3.09 8.93 -16.35
CA LEU A 98 -1.96 9.85 -16.47
C LEU A 98 -1.36 9.76 -17.87
N PRO A 99 -0.96 10.89 -18.49
CA PRO A 99 -0.43 10.89 -19.85
C PRO A 99 0.85 10.06 -19.93
N HIS A 100 0.86 9.12 -20.86
CA HIS A 100 2.04 8.31 -21.18
C HIS A 100 2.98 9.00 -22.18
N THR A 101 2.66 10.25 -22.54
CA THR A 101 3.45 11.08 -23.44
C THR A 101 4.62 11.73 -22.70
N GLY A 102 5.80 11.63 -23.26
CA GLY A 102 7.03 12.17 -22.67
C GLY A 102 8.07 11.09 -22.40
N GLY A 103 9.36 11.46 -22.40
CA GLY A 103 10.46 10.55 -22.10
C GLY A 103 10.40 9.98 -20.68
N GLN A 104 11.23 8.97 -20.42
CA GLN A 104 11.28 8.24 -19.13
C GLN A 104 11.43 9.17 -17.90
N HIS A 105 12.19 10.23 -18.03
CA HIS A 105 12.38 11.27 -16.99
C HIS A 105 11.08 12.01 -16.65
N HIS A 106 10.26 12.33 -17.66
CA HIS A 106 8.97 13.02 -17.45
C HIS A 106 7.98 12.12 -16.71
N ARG A 107 7.91 10.84 -17.06
CA ARG A 107 7.05 9.86 -16.41
C ARG A 107 7.43 9.67 -14.94
N THR A 108 8.72 9.49 -14.65
CA THR A 108 9.22 9.32 -13.27
C THR A 108 8.88 10.55 -12.41
N ARG A 109 9.03 11.76 -12.96
CA ARG A 109 8.68 13.00 -12.27
C ARG A 109 7.17 13.10 -12.03
N LEU A 110 6.34 12.74 -13.00
CA LEU A 110 4.89 12.78 -12.90
C LEU A 110 4.38 11.82 -11.80
N PHE A 111 4.82 10.56 -11.81
CA PHE A 111 4.47 9.60 -10.77
C PHE A 111 5.03 9.98 -9.39
N GLY A 112 6.25 10.52 -9.35
CA GLY A 112 6.83 11.04 -8.11
C GLY A 112 6.00 12.17 -7.52
N THR A 113 5.58 13.13 -8.33
CA THR A 113 4.71 14.24 -7.91
C THR A 113 3.34 13.73 -7.46
N TYR A 114 2.71 12.83 -8.22
CA TYR A 114 1.45 12.20 -7.86
C TYR A 114 1.50 11.52 -6.49
N ASN A 115 2.49 10.66 -6.27
CA ASN A 115 2.63 9.96 -4.99
C ASN A 115 2.93 10.92 -3.83
N THR A 116 3.74 11.95 -4.06
CA THR A 116 4.04 12.97 -3.05
C THR A 116 2.78 13.73 -2.65
N VAL A 117 1.98 14.19 -3.63
CA VAL A 117 0.72 14.90 -3.37
C VAL A 117 -0.27 14.00 -2.64
N ALA A 118 -0.43 12.74 -3.06
CA ALA A 118 -1.31 11.79 -2.40
C ALA A 118 -0.89 11.53 -0.94
N THR A 119 0.41 11.35 -0.70
CA THR A 119 0.97 11.12 0.64
C THR A 119 0.78 12.34 1.54
N LEU A 120 1.07 13.55 1.04
CA LEU A 120 0.88 14.78 1.81
C LEU A 120 -0.60 15.06 2.10
N ALA A 121 -1.49 14.84 1.12
CA ALA A 121 -2.93 14.96 1.32
C ALA A 121 -3.44 13.99 2.41
N GLY A 122 -2.98 12.74 2.39
CA GLY A 122 -3.27 11.75 3.42
C GLY A 122 -2.75 12.14 4.81
N SER A 123 -1.54 12.73 4.86
CA SER A 123 -0.94 13.25 6.10
C SER A 123 -1.75 14.41 6.67
N LEU A 124 -2.13 15.37 5.83
CA LEU A 124 -3.00 16.48 6.23
C LEU A 124 -4.37 15.97 6.69
N GLY A 125 -4.92 14.96 6.01
CA GLY A 125 -6.16 14.31 6.42
C GLY A 125 -6.09 13.68 7.82
N ALA A 126 -4.91 13.26 8.28
CA ALA A 126 -4.75 12.76 9.64
C ALA A 126 -4.97 13.85 10.71
N LEU A 127 -4.66 15.12 10.39
CA LEU A 127 -4.84 16.24 11.32
C LEU A 127 -6.31 16.58 11.61
N ILE A 128 -7.25 16.09 10.80
CA ILE A 128 -8.69 16.26 11.04
C ILE A 128 -9.07 15.72 12.44
N ALA A 129 -8.40 14.68 12.89
CA ALA A 129 -8.64 14.09 14.21
C ALA A 129 -8.20 14.99 15.38
N LEU A 130 -7.47 16.08 15.14
CA LEU A 130 -7.19 17.11 16.16
C LEU A 130 -8.46 17.86 16.57
N VAL A 131 -9.44 17.97 15.66
CA VAL A 131 -10.71 18.67 15.91
C VAL A 131 -11.69 17.73 16.65
N GLY A 132 -11.47 16.43 16.61
CA GLY A 132 -12.28 15.43 17.31
C GLY A 132 -12.19 14.06 16.65
N SER A 133 -12.57 13.03 17.41
CA SER A 133 -12.51 11.62 16.97
C SER A 133 -13.87 10.99 16.72
N THR A 134 -14.91 11.81 16.50
CA THR A 134 -16.26 11.28 16.29
C THR A 134 -16.33 10.51 14.95
N PRO A 135 -17.09 9.40 14.89
CA PRO A 135 -17.30 8.67 13.63
C PRO A 135 -17.88 9.54 12.52
N ARG A 136 -18.52 10.65 12.86
CA ARG A 136 -19.08 11.62 11.90
C ARG A 136 -18.04 12.22 10.96
N TRP A 137 -16.76 12.28 11.34
CA TRP A 137 -15.67 12.69 10.42
C TRP A 137 -15.54 11.77 9.21
N LEU A 138 -16.02 10.54 9.28
CA LEU A 138 -16.08 9.65 8.12
C LEU A 138 -17.10 10.10 7.06
N LEU A 139 -18.01 11.04 7.39
CA LEU A 139 -18.87 11.73 6.41
C LEU A 139 -18.09 12.67 5.47
N LEU A 140 -16.80 12.90 5.73
CA LEU A 140 -15.92 13.53 4.73
C LEU A 140 -15.70 12.66 3.49
N TYR A 141 -15.87 11.33 3.59
CA TYR A 141 -15.81 10.45 2.40
C TYR A 141 -16.88 10.81 1.37
N PRO A 142 -18.19 10.90 1.70
CA PRO A 142 -19.19 11.34 0.74
C PRO A 142 -18.98 12.78 0.25
N VAL A 143 -18.48 13.70 1.09
CA VAL A 143 -18.12 15.06 0.65
C VAL A 143 -16.98 15.02 -0.37
N ALA A 144 -15.89 14.31 -0.07
CA ALA A 144 -14.76 14.14 -0.98
C ALA A 144 -15.20 13.43 -2.27
N ALA A 145 -16.09 12.43 -2.17
CA ALA A 145 -16.67 11.75 -3.33
C ALA A 145 -17.47 12.70 -4.22
N GLY A 146 -18.27 13.58 -3.62
CA GLY A 146 -19.01 14.61 -4.36
C GLY A 146 -18.07 15.55 -5.13
N LEU A 147 -17.02 16.04 -4.48
CA LEU A 147 -15.98 16.85 -5.13
C LEU A 147 -15.26 16.06 -6.25
N GLY A 148 -14.96 14.79 -6.01
CA GLY A 148 -14.37 13.90 -7.01
C GLY A 148 -15.28 13.66 -8.21
N LEU A 149 -16.59 13.52 -8.02
CA LEU A 149 -17.57 13.41 -9.11
C LEU A 149 -17.64 14.69 -9.95
N ILE A 150 -17.59 15.87 -9.32
CA ILE A 150 -17.53 17.17 -10.01
C ILE A 150 -16.23 17.27 -10.83
N ALA A 151 -15.08 16.90 -10.24
CA ALA A 151 -13.80 16.87 -10.94
C ALA A 151 -13.82 15.89 -12.11
N CYS A 152 -14.42 14.70 -11.91
CA CYS A 152 -14.57 13.70 -12.95
C CYS A 152 -15.41 14.17 -14.15
N ALA A 153 -16.40 15.02 -13.92
CA ALA A 153 -17.20 15.61 -15.00
C ALA A 153 -16.37 16.52 -15.92
N ARG A 154 -15.28 17.11 -15.40
CA ARG A 154 -14.35 17.99 -16.14
C ARG A 154 -13.20 17.23 -16.83
N LEU A 155 -13.07 15.90 -16.64
CA LEU A 155 -12.04 15.13 -17.30
C LEU A 155 -12.22 15.15 -18.82
N SER A 156 -11.13 15.37 -19.54
CA SER A 156 -11.11 15.34 -21.00
C SER A 156 -11.49 13.95 -21.53
N PRO A 157 -12.19 13.82 -22.68
CA PRO A 157 -12.37 12.56 -23.39
C PRO A 157 -11.06 11.87 -23.79
N ALA A 158 -9.95 12.61 -23.82
CA ALA A 158 -8.62 12.05 -24.11
C ALA A 158 -8.17 11.00 -23.07
N VAL A 159 -8.74 11.02 -21.86
CA VAL A 159 -8.48 10.02 -20.82
C VAL A 159 -8.94 8.62 -21.21
N GLU A 160 -9.95 8.52 -22.10
CA GLU A 160 -10.44 7.25 -22.66
C GLU A 160 -9.61 6.74 -23.84
N ARG A 161 -8.80 7.59 -24.48
CA ARG A 161 -8.09 7.31 -25.73
C ARG A 161 -6.68 6.77 -25.50
N GLY A 162 -6.42 5.97 -24.54
CA GLY A 162 -5.05 5.62 -24.16
C GLY A 162 -4.65 4.15 -24.35
N HIS A 163 -5.55 3.28 -24.78
CA HIS A 163 -5.18 1.89 -25.04
C HIS A 163 -5.92 1.37 -26.27
N GLU A 164 -5.19 1.16 -27.33
CA GLU A 164 -5.49 0.02 -28.19
C GLU A 164 -5.55 -1.18 -27.25
N LEU A 165 -6.69 -1.85 -27.28
CA LEU A 165 -6.94 -3.05 -26.49
C LEU A 165 -5.85 -4.07 -26.80
N VAL A 166 -4.83 -4.12 -25.99
CA VAL A 166 -3.94 -5.27 -25.98
C VAL A 166 -4.73 -6.35 -25.24
N GLU A 167 -5.58 -7.06 -25.98
CA GLU A 167 -6.25 -8.29 -25.54
C GLU A 167 -5.25 -9.46 -25.47
N GLU A 168 -3.97 -9.20 -25.42
CA GLU A 168 -3.01 -10.28 -25.24
C GLU A 168 -3.06 -10.75 -23.79
N PRO A 169 -3.29 -12.07 -23.59
CA PRO A 169 -3.04 -12.69 -22.30
C PRO A 169 -1.62 -12.31 -21.88
N LEU A 170 -1.40 -12.08 -20.57
CA LEU A 170 -0.06 -11.79 -20.05
C LEU A 170 0.95 -12.72 -20.75
N PRO A 171 2.00 -12.16 -21.41
CA PRO A 171 2.93 -12.98 -22.15
C PRO A 171 3.47 -14.08 -21.23
N PRO A 172 3.52 -15.32 -21.70
CA PRO A 172 3.97 -16.43 -20.88
C PRO A 172 5.41 -16.17 -20.43
N LEU A 173 5.65 -16.32 -19.12
CA LEU A 173 7.00 -16.25 -18.57
C LEU A 173 7.80 -17.49 -19.02
N HIS A 174 8.85 -17.29 -19.78
CA HIS A 174 9.74 -18.36 -20.26
C HIS A 174 11.10 -18.32 -19.56
N ARG A 175 11.90 -17.29 -19.85
CA ARG A 175 13.28 -17.17 -19.36
C ARG A 175 13.35 -16.77 -17.88
N SER A 176 12.51 -15.83 -17.45
CA SER A 176 12.54 -15.28 -16.10
C SER A 176 11.58 -15.98 -15.14
N ARG A 177 10.86 -17.04 -15.58
CA ARG A 177 9.83 -17.71 -14.78
C ARG A 177 10.28 -18.07 -13.37
N GLY A 178 11.47 -18.67 -13.23
CA GLY A 178 12.01 -19.10 -11.92
C GLY A 178 12.29 -17.90 -11.00
N ILE A 179 12.83 -16.81 -11.56
CA ILE A 179 13.10 -15.55 -10.84
C ILE A 179 11.78 -14.92 -10.39
N VAL A 180 10.83 -14.76 -11.32
CA VAL A 180 9.53 -14.13 -11.04
C VAL A 180 8.72 -14.89 -10.02
N MET A 181 8.70 -16.22 -10.07
CA MET A 181 7.97 -17.03 -9.09
C MET A 181 8.58 -16.93 -7.68
N ARG A 182 9.91 -16.89 -7.55
CA ARG A 182 10.60 -16.69 -6.27
C ARG A 182 10.33 -15.29 -5.72
N LEU A 183 10.40 -14.24 -6.56
CA LEU A 183 10.06 -12.87 -6.17
C LEU A 183 8.59 -12.76 -5.77
N SER A 184 7.68 -13.38 -6.52
CA SER A 184 6.24 -13.39 -6.20
C SER A 184 5.96 -14.03 -4.85
N ALA A 185 6.59 -15.15 -4.53
CA ALA A 185 6.46 -15.81 -3.23
C ALA A 185 6.98 -14.92 -2.09
N LEU A 186 8.16 -14.32 -2.26
CA LEU A 186 8.74 -13.42 -1.27
C LEU A 186 7.90 -12.15 -1.08
N PHE A 187 7.46 -11.51 -2.17
CA PHE A 187 6.61 -10.31 -2.09
C PHE A 187 5.23 -10.62 -1.54
N GLY A 188 4.70 -11.82 -1.79
CA GLY A 188 3.50 -12.32 -1.14
C GLY A 188 3.69 -12.44 0.38
N LEU A 189 4.82 -12.99 0.82
CA LEU A 189 5.16 -13.10 2.24
C LEU A 189 5.31 -11.72 2.91
N ASP A 190 6.00 -10.77 2.25
CA ASP A 190 6.11 -9.38 2.71
C ASP A 190 4.74 -8.72 2.86
N SER A 191 3.90 -8.87 1.83
CA SER A 191 2.56 -8.28 1.80
C SER A 191 1.62 -8.93 2.82
N PHE A 192 1.72 -10.24 3.02
CA PHE A 192 1.03 -10.96 4.09
C PHE A 192 1.44 -10.42 5.46
N GLY A 193 2.75 -10.29 5.73
CA GLY A 193 3.26 -9.66 6.96
C GLY A 193 2.72 -8.22 7.14
N GLY A 194 2.68 -7.42 6.07
CA GLY A 194 2.12 -6.07 6.08
C GLY A 194 0.62 -6.02 6.42
N GLY A 195 -0.13 -7.05 6.06
CA GLY A 195 -1.55 -7.17 6.36
C GLY A 195 -1.89 -7.35 7.85
N PHE A 196 -0.92 -7.75 8.69
CA PHE A 196 -1.12 -7.78 10.16
C PHE A 196 -1.21 -6.39 10.78
N VAL A 197 -0.58 -5.39 10.15
CA VAL A 197 -0.43 -4.05 10.71
C VAL A 197 -0.66 -2.94 9.67
N PRO A 198 -1.81 -2.95 8.93
CA PRO A 198 -2.17 -1.79 8.14
C PRO A 198 -2.32 -0.57 9.05
N GLN A 199 -2.14 0.64 8.53
CA GLN A 199 -2.18 1.87 9.34
C GLN A 199 -3.45 2.00 10.18
N THR A 200 -4.60 1.58 9.63
CA THR A 200 -5.86 1.54 10.34
C THR A 200 -5.80 0.62 11.58
N PHE A 201 -5.14 -0.54 11.46
CA PHE A 201 -5.00 -1.47 12.56
C PHE A 201 -3.97 -1.02 13.59
N ILE A 202 -2.90 -0.36 13.15
CA ILE A 202 -1.95 0.31 14.06
C ILE A 202 -2.69 1.31 14.95
N ALA A 203 -3.53 2.17 14.35
CA ALA A 203 -4.33 3.14 15.10
C ALA A 203 -5.24 2.43 16.14
N TYR A 204 -5.96 1.38 15.71
CA TYR A 204 -6.79 0.56 16.60
C TYR A 204 -5.98 -0.01 17.77
N LEU A 205 -4.82 -0.62 17.50
CA LEU A 205 -3.98 -1.23 18.54
C LEU A 205 -3.40 -0.19 19.50
N PHE A 206 -3.04 0.98 19.02
CA PHE A 206 -2.51 2.05 19.85
C PHE A 206 -3.58 2.59 20.82
N VAL A 207 -4.83 2.73 20.37
CA VAL A 207 -5.96 3.06 21.26
C VAL A 207 -6.15 1.94 22.29
N ARG A 208 -6.22 0.67 21.86
CA ARG A 208 -6.53 -0.47 22.75
C ARG A 208 -5.41 -0.83 23.71
N LYS A 209 -4.14 -0.68 23.34
CA LYS A 209 -2.99 -1.09 24.14
C LYS A 209 -2.46 0.03 25.03
N TYR A 210 -2.47 1.26 24.52
CA TYR A 210 -1.83 2.39 25.17
C TYR A 210 -2.79 3.54 25.50
N ASP A 211 -4.09 3.38 25.27
CA ASP A 211 -5.11 4.43 25.43
C ASP A 211 -4.74 5.72 24.69
N ALA A 212 -4.18 5.54 23.49
CA ALA A 212 -3.71 6.66 22.68
C ALA A 212 -4.88 7.53 22.23
N SER A 213 -4.83 8.83 22.54
CA SER A 213 -5.85 9.77 22.11
C SER A 213 -5.83 9.95 20.58
N ALA A 214 -6.98 10.30 19.99
CA ALA A 214 -7.07 10.62 18.57
C ALA A 214 -6.17 11.81 18.21
N HIS A 215 -6.00 12.78 19.12
CA HIS A 215 -5.08 13.90 18.97
C HIS A 215 -3.63 13.42 18.82
N THR A 216 -3.15 12.53 19.69
CA THR A 216 -1.81 11.95 19.59
C THR A 216 -1.63 11.19 18.27
N LEU A 217 -2.61 10.36 17.91
CA LEU A 217 -2.56 9.60 16.65
C LEU A 217 -2.57 10.52 15.42
N ALA A 218 -3.28 11.63 15.45
CA ALA A 218 -3.28 12.60 14.36
C ALA A 218 -1.86 13.14 14.08
N ILE A 219 -1.15 13.56 15.14
CA ILE A 219 0.23 14.06 15.05
C ILE A 219 1.16 12.94 14.57
N VAL A 220 1.04 11.74 15.14
CA VAL A 220 1.88 10.60 14.79
C VAL A 220 1.71 10.25 13.31
N PHE A 221 0.47 10.11 12.81
CA PHE A 221 0.24 9.75 11.40
C PHE A 221 0.57 10.89 10.43
N PHE A 222 0.43 12.14 10.84
CA PHE A 222 0.94 13.28 10.08
C PHE A 222 2.46 13.20 9.91
N THR A 223 3.18 12.98 11.01
CA THR A 223 4.64 12.85 11.02
C THR A 223 5.10 11.64 10.19
N ILE A 224 4.39 10.51 10.30
CA ILE A 224 4.63 9.32 9.47
C ILE A 224 4.59 9.67 7.97
N GLY A 225 3.59 10.41 7.52
CA GLY A 225 3.48 10.78 6.11
C GLY A 225 4.66 11.64 5.63
N ILE A 226 5.15 12.58 6.46
CA ILE A 226 6.35 13.36 6.15
C ILE A 226 7.58 12.44 6.06
N LEU A 227 7.77 11.55 7.04
CA LEU A 227 8.89 10.60 7.05
C LEU A 227 8.85 9.66 5.84
N GLN A 228 7.67 9.20 5.43
CA GLN A 228 7.50 8.39 4.22
C GLN A 228 7.91 9.16 2.95
N ALA A 229 7.48 10.42 2.82
CA ALA A 229 7.85 11.26 1.68
C ALA A 229 9.37 11.48 1.61
N LEU A 230 10.03 11.73 2.75
CA LEU A 230 11.49 11.84 2.84
C LEU A 230 12.20 10.52 2.54
N SER A 231 11.63 9.40 3.00
CA SER A 231 12.14 8.05 2.78
C SER A 231 12.20 7.69 1.29
N PHE A 232 11.17 8.06 0.49
CA PHE A 232 11.18 7.88 -0.95
C PHE A 232 12.34 8.62 -1.63
N GLN A 233 12.62 9.86 -1.20
CA GLN A 233 13.74 10.64 -1.75
C GLN A 233 15.10 10.05 -1.36
N ALA A 234 15.21 9.55 -0.13
CA ALA A 234 16.41 8.89 0.35
C ALA A 234 16.71 7.60 -0.42
N ALA A 235 15.67 6.83 -0.78
CA ALA A 235 15.79 5.58 -1.53
C ALA A 235 16.59 5.74 -2.83
N VAL A 236 16.32 6.81 -3.58
CA VAL A 236 17.02 7.08 -4.85
C VAL A 236 18.52 7.28 -4.63
N ARG A 237 18.90 8.01 -3.56
CA ARG A 237 20.31 8.25 -3.23
C ARG A 237 21.01 7.00 -2.74
N PHE A 238 20.34 6.19 -1.90
CA PHE A 238 20.91 4.94 -1.40
C PHE A 238 21.06 3.91 -2.51
N ALA A 239 20.04 3.75 -3.38
CA ALA A 239 20.10 2.83 -4.51
C ALA A 239 21.26 3.13 -5.46
N GLY A 240 21.55 4.41 -5.70
CA GLY A 240 22.70 4.83 -6.51
C GLY A 240 24.08 4.56 -5.88
N ARG A 241 24.14 4.37 -4.54
CA ARG A 241 25.41 4.15 -3.82
C ARG A 241 25.70 2.68 -3.52
N ILE A 242 24.68 1.94 -3.10
CA ILE A 242 24.85 0.56 -2.60
C ILE A 242 24.10 -0.49 -3.45
N GLY A 243 23.43 -0.04 -4.51
CA GLY A 243 22.61 -0.89 -5.39
C GLY A 243 21.19 -1.14 -4.89
N LEU A 244 20.32 -1.63 -5.80
CA LEU A 244 18.88 -1.81 -5.53
C LEU A 244 18.61 -2.84 -4.42
N LEU A 245 19.17 -4.05 -4.55
CA LEU A 245 18.92 -5.15 -3.60
C LEU A 245 19.39 -4.80 -2.18
N ARG A 246 20.58 -4.22 -2.05
CA ARG A 246 21.12 -3.84 -0.75
C ARG A 246 20.30 -2.72 -0.12
N THR A 247 19.85 -1.76 -0.91
CA THR A 247 18.94 -0.71 -0.42
C THR A 247 17.64 -1.30 0.09
N MET A 248 16.98 -2.18 -0.67
CA MET A 248 15.77 -2.89 -0.23
C MET A 248 15.98 -3.55 1.12
N VAL A 249 16.98 -4.43 1.23
CA VAL A 249 17.16 -5.27 2.42
C VAL A 249 17.67 -4.47 3.62
N PHE A 250 18.71 -3.66 3.46
CA PHE A 250 19.37 -3.00 4.59
C PHE A 250 18.62 -1.80 5.15
N THR A 251 17.61 -1.29 4.45
CA THR A 251 16.70 -0.30 5.02
C THR A 251 15.42 -0.96 5.57
N HIS A 252 14.94 -2.02 4.93
CA HIS A 252 13.70 -2.68 5.31
C HIS A 252 13.87 -3.63 6.51
N LEU A 253 14.95 -4.40 6.59
CA LEU A 253 15.20 -5.30 7.71
C LEU A 253 15.27 -4.58 9.07
N PRO A 254 16.06 -3.48 9.25
CA PRO A 254 16.00 -2.72 10.49
C PRO A 254 14.61 -2.16 10.80
N SER A 255 13.89 -1.68 9.79
CA SER A 255 12.49 -1.24 9.92
C SER A 255 11.58 -2.34 10.47
N ASN A 256 11.78 -3.60 10.05
CA ASN A 256 10.97 -4.73 10.49
C ASN A 256 11.34 -5.21 11.90
N LEU A 257 12.61 -5.09 12.28
CA LEU A 257 13.03 -5.29 13.68
C LEU A 257 12.43 -4.25 14.61
N LEU A 258 12.41 -2.97 14.20
CA LEU A 258 11.71 -1.91 14.93
C LEU A 258 10.21 -2.20 15.04
N LEU A 259 9.59 -2.70 13.97
CA LEU A 259 8.19 -3.12 13.99
C LEU A 259 7.93 -4.22 15.02
N ALA A 260 8.77 -5.25 15.05
CA ALA A 260 8.67 -6.32 16.04
C ALA A 260 8.86 -5.80 17.47
N ALA A 261 9.78 -4.84 17.66
CA ALA A 261 10.06 -4.24 18.96
C ALA A 261 8.86 -3.45 19.54
N ILE A 262 7.94 -2.91 18.69
CA ILE A 262 6.71 -2.25 19.14
C ILE A 262 5.85 -3.20 20.00
N ALA A 263 5.88 -4.52 19.73
CA ALA A 263 5.17 -5.50 20.52
C ALA A 263 5.51 -5.43 22.01
N PHE A 264 6.77 -5.12 22.30
CA PHE A 264 7.36 -5.10 23.66
C PHE A 264 7.50 -3.67 24.24
N ALA A 265 7.04 -2.65 23.52
CA ALA A 265 7.12 -1.29 24.00
C ALA A 265 6.35 -1.13 25.33
N PRO A 266 7.00 -0.57 26.37
CA PRO A 266 6.42 -0.48 27.71
C PRO A 266 5.35 0.60 27.82
N ASN A 267 5.39 1.62 26.98
CA ASN A 267 4.48 2.76 27.02
C ASN A 267 4.28 3.36 25.63
N LEU A 268 3.33 4.30 25.52
CA LEU A 268 2.98 4.99 24.27
C LEU A 268 4.18 5.71 23.64
N ALA A 269 4.99 6.41 24.44
CA ALA A 269 6.11 7.19 23.93
C ALA A 269 7.15 6.29 23.23
N ALA A 270 7.52 5.17 23.86
CA ALA A 270 8.41 4.17 23.27
C ALA A 270 7.83 3.58 21.98
N ALA A 271 6.52 3.23 21.98
CA ALA A 271 5.84 2.70 20.79
C ALA A 271 5.82 3.72 19.64
N VAL A 272 5.59 5.00 19.93
CA VAL A 272 5.60 6.09 18.92
C VAL A 272 6.99 6.27 18.35
N VAL A 273 8.03 6.33 19.19
CA VAL A 273 9.43 6.49 18.70
C VAL A 273 9.81 5.32 17.78
N LEU A 274 9.54 4.08 18.18
CA LEU A 274 9.79 2.91 17.36
C LEU A 274 9.02 2.95 16.03
N LEU A 275 7.74 3.39 16.08
CA LEU A 275 6.90 3.50 14.89
C LEU A 275 7.40 4.57 13.93
N LEU A 276 7.80 5.74 14.41
CA LEU A 276 8.36 6.82 13.58
C LEU A 276 9.70 6.41 12.98
N ALA A 277 10.62 5.84 13.77
CA ALA A 277 11.90 5.33 13.29
C ALA A 277 11.70 4.25 12.20
N ARG A 278 10.74 3.35 12.40
CA ARG A 278 10.35 2.36 11.38
C ARG A 278 9.93 3.04 10.08
N PHE A 279 9.02 4.02 10.14
CA PHE A 279 8.49 4.65 8.92
C PHE A 279 9.51 5.53 8.20
N ALA A 280 10.53 6.03 8.88
CA ALA A 280 11.67 6.71 8.24
C ALA A 280 12.47 5.78 7.31
N LEU A 281 12.48 4.47 7.58
CA LEU A 281 13.23 3.46 6.82
C LEU A 281 12.36 2.65 5.86
N SER A 282 11.10 2.39 6.23
CA SER A 282 10.28 1.34 5.62
C SER A 282 9.85 1.60 4.18
N GLN A 283 9.87 2.84 3.71
CA GLN A 283 9.38 3.18 2.37
C GLN A 283 10.49 3.20 1.31
N MET A 284 11.73 3.02 1.71
CA MET A 284 12.86 2.98 0.77
C MET A 284 12.84 1.72 -0.11
N ASP A 285 12.20 0.64 0.35
CA ASP A 285 12.08 -0.60 -0.43
C ASP A 285 11.14 -0.46 -1.63
N VAL A 286 10.13 0.41 -1.58
CA VAL A 286 9.08 0.48 -2.61
C VAL A 286 9.63 0.84 -4.00
N PRO A 287 10.31 1.99 -4.22
CA PRO A 287 10.83 2.33 -5.53
C PRO A 287 11.97 1.41 -5.96
N THR A 288 12.81 0.96 -5.02
CA THR A 288 13.92 0.05 -5.31
C THR A 288 13.42 -1.34 -5.71
N ARG A 289 12.35 -1.85 -5.09
CA ARG A 289 11.70 -3.10 -5.44
C ARG A 289 11.13 -3.07 -6.85
N GLN A 290 10.42 -2.00 -7.22
CA GLN A 290 9.85 -1.84 -8.55
C GLN A 290 10.96 -1.81 -9.62
N ALA A 291 12.02 -1.05 -9.38
CA ALA A 291 13.18 -1.02 -10.26
C ALA A 291 13.88 -2.39 -10.34
N TYR A 292 14.02 -3.09 -9.20
CA TYR A 292 14.68 -4.38 -9.13
C TYR A 292 13.97 -5.45 -9.95
N VAL A 293 12.63 -5.55 -9.86
CA VAL A 293 11.85 -6.51 -10.68
C VAL A 293 12.14 -6.33 -12.15
N ILE A 294 12.16 -5.08 -12.64
CA ILE A 294 12.41 -4.75 -14.05
C ILE A 294 13.86 -5.06 -14.44
N ALA A 295 14.82 -4.90 -13.52
CA ALA A 295 16.24 -5.06 -13.79
C ALA A 295 16.70 -6.53 -13.85
N VAL A 296 16.00 -7.46 -13.15
CA VAL A 296 16.40 -8.88 -13.08
C VAL A 296 15.66 -9.79 -14.05
N VAL A 297 14.73 -9.25 -14.85
CA VAL A 297 13.93 -10.03 -15.80
C VAL A 297 14.22 -9.62 -17.24
N ASP A 298 14.01 -10.57 -18.14
CA ASP A 298 14.12 -10.29 -19.59
C ASP A 298 13.25 -9.10 -20.00
N PRO A 299 13.74 -8.18 -20.83
CA PRO A 299 12.99 -7.00 -21.27
C PRO A 299 11.58 -7.29 -21.81
N SER A 300 11.41 -8.40 -22.53
CA SER A 300 10.12 -8.84 -23.08
C SER A 300 9.13 -9.32 -22.02
N GLU A 301 9.60 -9.72 -20.83
CA GLU A 301 8.80 -10.29 -19.74
C GLU A 301 8.52 -9.30 -18.60
N ARG A 302 9.00 -8.04 -18.66
CA ARG A 302 8.89 -7.02 -17.60
C ARG A 302 7.46 -6.76 -17.16
N THR A 303 6.53 -6.64 -18.11
CA THR A 303 5.10 -6.40 -17.83
C THR A 303 4.48 -7.61 -17.11
N ALA A 304 4.76 -8.82 -17.57
CA ALA A 304 4.29 -10.03 -16.95
C ALA A 304 4.86 -10.18 -15.52
N ALA A 305 6.16 -9.96 -15.35
CA ALA A 305 6.81 -10.03 -14.04
C ALA A 305 6.20 -9.05 -13.02
N ALA A 306 5.97 -7.80 -13.41
CA ALA A 306 5.29 -6.82 -12.57
C ALA A 306 3.87 -7.27 -12.20
N ALA A 307 3.12 -7.81 -13.16
CA ALA A 307 1.76 -8.29 -12.92
C ALA A 307 1.72 -9.49 -11.95
N TYR A 308 2.57 -10.49 -12.16
CA TYR A 308 2.63 -11.67 -11.27
C TYR A 308 3.04 -11.30 -9.85
N THR A 309 4.07 -10.48 -9.69
CA THR A 309 4.56 -10.05 -8.37
C THR A 309 3.53 -9.20 -7.63
N ASN A 310 2.82 -8.28 -8.31
CA ASN A 310 1.77 -7.48 -7.71
C ASN A 310 0.54 -8.33 -7.35
N THR A 311 0.12 -9.27 -8.20
CA THR A 311 -0.99 -10.18 -7.93
C THR A 311 -0.73 -11.01 -6.68
N ALA A 312 0.48 -11.56 -6.53
CA ALA A 312 0.87 -12.32 -5.34
C ALA A 312 0.72 -11.48 -4.05
N ARG A 313 1.09 -10.21 -4.10
CA ARG A 313 0.93 -9.27 -2.97
C ARG A 313 -0.53 -9.01 -2.64
N TYR A 314 -1.38 -8.77 -3.65
CA TYR A 314 -2.81 -8.50 -3.43
C TYR A 314 -3.56 -9.71 -2.85
N ILE A 315 -3.23 -10.92 -3.28
CA ILE A 315 -3.89 -12.14 -2.79
C ILE A 315 -3.47 -12.47 -1.35
N ALA A 316 -2.20 -12.28 -1.01
CA ALA A 316 -1.66 -12.65 0.29
C ALA A 316 -2.13 -11.73 1.43
N ARG A 317 -2.29 -10.45 1.16
CA ARG A 317 -2.50 -9.40 2.18
C ARG A 317 -3.83 -9.50 2.96
N PRO A 318 -5.00 -9.77 2.34
CA PRO A 318 -6.29 -9.78 3.05
C PRO A 318 -6.45 -10.86 4.12
N ILE A 319 -5.64 -11.92 4.06
CA ILE A 319 -5.71 -13.04 5.01
C ILE A 319 -5.17 -12.64 6.38
N ALA A 320 -4.15 -11.81 6.41
CA ALA A 320 -3.43 -11.47 7.64
C ALA A 320 -4.28 -10.79 8.72
N PRO A 321 -5.20 -9.84 8.44
CA PRO A 321 -6.02 -9.23 9.48
C PRO A 321 -6.94 -10.21 10.20
N LEU A 322 -7.37 -11.30 9.55
CA LEU A 322 -8.17 -12.36 10.18
C LEU A 322 -7.36 -13.05 11.28
N ILE A 323 -6.11 -13.39 10.99
CA ILE A 323 -5.19 -14.00 11.94
C ILE A 323 -4.81 -12.98 13.02
N ALA A 324 -4.51 -11.74 12.63
CA ALA A 324 -4.20 -10.66 13.57
C ALA A 324 -5.32 -10.44 14.56
N GLY A 325 -6.59 -10.38 14.10
CA GLY A 325 -7.75 -10.26 14.99
C GLY A 325 -7.90 -11.41 15.97
N ALA A 326 -7.54 -12.64 15.56
CA ALA A 326 -7.57 -13.81 16.45
C ALA A 326 -6.44 -13.77 17.49
N THR A 327 -5.23 -13.35 17.11
CA THR A 327 -4.05 -13.29 18.02
C THR A 327 -4.18 -12.24 19.11
N LEU A 328 -5.01 -11.20 18.91
CA LEU A 328 -5.26 -10.16 19.93
C LEU A 328 -5.90 -10.69 21.21
N ARG A 329 -6.52 -11.87 21.20
CA ARG A 329 -7.06 -12.51 22.41
C ARG A 329 -5.96 -12.91 23.40
N GLY A 330 -4.77 -13.25 22.89
CA GLY A 330 -3.62 -13.67 23.69
C GLY A 330 -2.70 -12.52 24.07
N ALA A 331 -2.37 -11.66 23.10
CA ALA A 331 -1.47 -10.53 23.31
C ALA A 331 -1.71 -9.41 22.30
N LEU A 332 -1.96 -8.18 22.77
CA LEU A 332 -2.19 -7.01 21.91
C LEU A 332 -0.97 -6.64 21.04
N GLY A 333 0.24 -7.02 21.45
CA GLY A 333 1.47 -6.79 20.68
C GLY A 333 1.74 -7.85 19.59
N ALA A 334 1.06 -9.01 19.65
CA ALA A 334 1.35 -10.14 18.75
C ALA A 334 1.35 -9.77 17.26
N PRO A 335 0.40 -8.98 16.72
CA PRO A 335 0.42 -8.60 15.31
C PRO A 335 1.69 -7.86 14.87
N PHE A 336 2.25 -7.00 15.72
CA PHE A 336 3.50 -6.28 15.44
C PHE A 336 4.70 -7.24 15.35
N PHE A 337 4.78 -8.17 16.32
CA PHE A 337 5.85 -9.16 16.34
C PHE A 337 5.78 -10.09 15.12
N ILE A 338 4.60 -10.64 14.84
CA ILE A 338 4.38 -11.54 13.69
C ILE A 338 4.71 -10.81 12.37
N ALA A 339 4.21 -9.58 12.20
CA ALA A 339 4.50 -8.77 11.03
C ALA A 339 6.00 -8.55 10.86
N GLY A 340 6.69 -8.10 11.92
CA GLY A 340 8.12 -7.85 11.89
C GLY A 340 8.92 -9.12 11.60
N ALA A 341 8.57 -10.25 12.20
CA ALA A 341 9.23 -11.53 11.95
C ALA A 341 9.06 -12.00 10.50
N LEU A 342 7.82 -12.03 9.98
CA LEU A 342 7.54 -12.44 8.59
C LEU A 342 8.26 -11.57 7.57
N LYS A 343 8.24 -10.25 7.77
CA LYS A 343 8.94 -9.30 6.90
C LYS A 343 10.46 -9.41 7.00
N SER A 344 11.01 -9.73 8.17
CA SER A 344 12.43 -10.01 8.33
C SER A 344 12.84 -11.31 7.62
N VAL A 345 12.00 -12.35 7.67
CA VAL A 345 12.20 -13.59 6.89
C VAL A 345 12.20 -13.29 5.39
N TYR A 346 11.28 -12.43 4.94
CA TYR A 346 11.28 -11.95 3.55
C TYR A 346 12.61 -11.29 3.18
N ASP A 347 13.10 -10.33 3.98
CA ASP A 347 14.34 -9.60 3.68
C ASP A 347 15.56 -10.53 3.63
N LEU A 348 15.68 -11.43 4.60
CA LEU A 348 16.76 -12.41 4.65
C LEU A 348 16.68 -13.40 3.46
N GLY A 349 15.47 -13.87 3.15
CA GLY A 349 15.22 -14.72 2.00
C GLY A 349 15.54 -14.02 0.67
N LEU A 350 15.14 -12.76 0.54
CA LEU A 350 15.44 -11.95 -0.64
C LEU A 350 16.95 -11.79 -0.82
N TYR A 351 17.67 -11.45 0.23
CA TYR A 351 19.11 -11.30 0.17
C TYR A 351 19.81 -12.63 -0.16
N ALA A 352 19.43 -13.72 0.53
CA ALA A 352 20.05 -15.02 0.33
C ALA A 352 19.88 -15.56 -1.09
N LEU A 353 18.68 -15.39 -1.67
CA LEU A 353 18.35 -15.94 -3.00
C LEU A 353 18.84 -15.06 -4.15
N PHE A 354 19.00 -13.74 -3.93
CA PHE A 354 19.23 -12.81 -5.04
C PHE A 354 20.55 -12.04 -4.98
N ARG A 355 21.36 -12.15 -3.91
CA ARG A 355 22.65 -11.45 -3.79
C ARG A 355 23.66 -11.76 -4.91
N ASN A 356 23.51 -12.90 -5.58
CA ASN A 356 24.39 -13.33 -6.66
C ASN A 356 23.72 -13.21 -8.06
N VAL A 357 22.50 -12.67 -8.13
CA VAL A 357 21.82 -12.46 -9.41
C VAL A 357 22.37 -11.18 -10.04
N ALA A 358 22.97 -11.31 -11.22
CA ALA A 358 23.51 -10.17 -11.95
C ALA A 358 22.37 -9.27 -12.46
N ILE A 359 22.43 -7.99 -12.16
CA ILE A 359 21.52 -6.96 -12.66
C ILE A 359 22.11 -6.39 -13.96
N GLU A 360 21.31 -6.27 -14.98
CA GLU A 360 21.75 -5.84 -16.33
C GLU A 360 22.34 -4.42 -16.32
N GLU A 361 21.93 -3.55 -15.39
CA GLU A 361 22.47 -2.20 -15.21
C GLU A 361 23.85 -2.15 -14.52
N GLU A 362 24.27 -3.20 -13.84
CA GLU A 362 25.58 -3.33 -13.21
C GLU A 362 26.64 -3.94 -14.16
N ARG A 363 26.24 -4.37 -15.36
CA ARG A 363 27.20 -4.80 -16.38
C ARG A 363 27.88 -3.56 -16.98
N PRO A 364 29.24 -3.48 -16.96
CA PRO A 364 29.93 -2.44 -17.68
C PRO A 364 29.43 -2.45 -19.14
N ARG A 365 29.03 -1.30 -19.65
CA ARG A 365 28.67 -1.18 -21.07
C ARG A 365 29.89 -1.68 -21.87
N GLN A 366 29.76 -2.83 -22.53
CA GLN A 366 30.76 -3.25 -23.49
C GLN A 366 30.88 -2.11 -24.51
N PRO A 367 32.11 -1.62 -24.78
CA PRO A 367 32.31 -0.64 -25.83
C PRO A 367 31.72 -1.25 -27.11
N ALA A 368 30.88 -0.48 -27.80
CA ALA A 368 30.35 -0.86 -29.09
C ALA A 368 31.54 -1.29 -29.95
N ALA A 369 31.52 -2.54 -30.40
CA ALA A 369 32.52 -3.03 -31.33
C ALA A 369 32.47 -2.09 -32.54
N ALA A 370 33.54 -1.33 -32.71
CA ALA A 370 33.74 -0.50 -33.90
C ALA A 370 33.87 -1.47 -35.06
N GLY A 371 32.80 -1.53 -35.88
CA GLY A 371 32.74 -2.18 -37.16
C GLY A 371 32.66 -1.15 -38.28
#